data_c6e77d544a29189dbb14417540201aaf
#
_entry.id   c6e77d544a29189dbb14417540201aaf
#
_cell.length_a   1.000
_cell.length_b   1.000
_cell.length_c   1.000
_cell.angle_alpha   90.00
_cell.angle_beta   90.00
_cell.angle_gamma   90.00
#
_symmetry.space_group_name_H-M   'P 1'
#
loop_
_entity.id
_entity.type
_entity.pdbx_description
1 polymer ?
#
loop_
_entity_poly.entity_id
_entity_poly.type
_entity_poly.pdbx_seq_one_letter_code
_entity_poly.pdbx_strand_id
1 'polypeptide(L)'
;MNNRIISLTVAMVLALNGFAASFETDRTWYLAGEAMTVNVTADNALIAYAEVCDTRGLAAGVVIGLEGGEGTGVIELPSHLHSGYYVLSVYTRDNADVAHRLVAIVNPLRKSGDDDIKWVEMTHPDSLSYSSTSEGLLVGDHGSGMGESLFTTDLVSKKDVGERETEGHVVMARVRNVYEGNTYKGNQITPSLSIVGKQIHYFEGKMIDDSVAVFHTYGVHGKLPLVLSAVSSTGESLPIEMISPFATLLPKRLPHLVFHYKRSEVEARSLDMQRHQMAIAPAKRELKLGDHADETAEEGELLDYDDSAFGTKPYLSYNLDEYRQFLTIREVLLEYVKCVWNRKTNGVQRLTVHTGQEQYNSILTTLVLIDGMPVNDVEQLLNYDARRLHYINIYDDQFTFGNGVYDGILSFVTRSGRLTNYPTEPNMQYLVYDFPE
;
A
#
# COMPACT_ATOMS: atom_id res chain seq x y z
N MET A 1 43.15 -33.74 11.38
CA MET A 1 43.37 -32.28 11.20
C MET A 1 43.35 -32.01 9.72
N ASN A 2 42.19 -31.84 9.06
CA ASN A 2 42.11 -31.37 7.63
C ASN A 2 40.66 -31.25 7.13
N ASN A 3 39.74 -30.76 7.97
CA ASN A 3 38.33 -30.54 7.48
C ASN A 3 37.79 -29.15 7.83
N ARG A 4 38.67 -28.13 8.02
CA ARG A 4 38.25 -26.77 8.32
C ARG A 4 38.68 -25.71 7.29
N ILE A 5 39.27 -26.11 6.17
CA ILE A 5 39.81 -25.16 5.17
C ILE A 5 38.94 -25.06 3.91
N ILE A 6 37.98 -25.96 3.71
CA ILE A 6 37.14 -25.95 2.49
C ILE A 6 35.93 -25.02 2.63
N SER A 7 35.52 -24.68 3.85
CA SER A 7 34.35 -23.81 4.08
C SER A 7 34.62 -22.30 3.92
N LEU A 8 35.87 -21.89 3.87
CA LEU A 8 36.24 -20.45 3.78
C LEU A 8 36.50 -19.94 2.36
N THR A 9 36.62 -20.84 1.38
CA THR A 9 36.96 -20.47 0.00
C THR A 9 35.72 -20.27 -0.89
N VAL A 10 34.54 -20.71 -0.48
CA VAL A 10 33.29 -20.51 -1.22
C VAL A 10 32.67 -19.13 -0.91
N ALA A 11 32.93 -18.58 0.27
CA ALA A 11 32.42 -17.26 0.67
C ALA A 11 33.18 -16.05 0.06
N MET A 12 34.32 -16.28 -0.58
CA MET A 12 35.20 -15.19 -1.05
C MET A 12 35.17 -14.94 -2.56
N VAL A 13 34.37 -15.69 -3.32
CA VAL A 13 34.22 -15.50 -4.80
C VAL A 13 32.94 -14.69 -5.13
N LEU A 14 32.06 -14.42 -4.18
CA LEU A 14 30.82 -13.65 -4.38
C LEU A 14 30.96 -12.13 -4.17
N ALA A 15 32.17 -11.60 -3.97
CA ALA A 15 32.36 -10.22 -3.53
C ALA A 15 32.75 -9.21 -4.64
N LEU A 16 32.52 -9.47 -5.92
CA LEU A 16 32.95 -8.56 -7.00
C LEU A 16 31.93 -8.29 -8.13
N ASN A 17 30.68 -8.68 -7.99
CA ASN A 17 29.63 -8.20 -8.89
C ASN A 17 28.58 -7.47 -8.07
N GLY A 18 28.17 -6.26 -8.49
CA GLY A 18 27.09 -5.50 -7.85
C GLY A 18 25.87 -6.40 -7.66
N PHE A 19 25.51 -6.64 -6.40
CA PHE A 19 24.58 -7.68 -6.05
C PHE A 19 23.15 -7.35 -6.51
N ALA A 20 22.62 -8.20 -7.37
CA ALA A 20 21.19 -8.38 -7.52
C ALA A 20 20.57 -8.71 -6.15
N ALA A 21 19.33 -8.29 -5.91
CA ALA A 21 18.59 -8.75 -4.74
C ALA A 21 18.59 -10.28 -4.72
N SER A 22 18.86 -10.88 -3.56
CA SER A 22 18.75 -12.31 -3.32
C SER A 22 17.61 -12.58 -2.34
N PHE A 23 16.99 -13.75 -2.43
CA PHE A 23 15.89 -14.07 -1.54
C PHE A 23 15.79 -15.57 -1.23
N GLU A 24 15.16 -15.85 -0.10
CA GLU A 24 14.80 -17.20 0.32
C GLU A 24 13.32 -17.25 0.69
N THR A 25 12.69 -18.42 0.47
CA THR A 25 11.31 -18.69 0.87
C THR A 25 11.27 -19.78 1.90
N ASP A 26 10.26 -19.78 2.78
CA ASP A 26 10.08 -20.81 3.80
C ASP A 26 9.78 -22.20 3.21
N ARG A 27 9.27 -22.25 1.96
CA ARG A 27 8.93 -23.50 1.26
C ARG A 27 9.10 -23.37 -0.24
N THR A 28 9.04 -24.52 -0.93
CA THR A 28 9.10 -24.60 -2.40
C THR A 28 7.72 -24.70 -3.04
N TRP A 29 6.68 -25.03 -2.26
CA TRP A 29 5.30 -25.08 -2.72
C TRP A 29 4.32 -24.67 -1.60
N TYR A 30 3.16 -24.18 -2.02
CA TYR A 30 2.13 -23.61 -1.17
C TYR A 30 0.74 -24.07 -1.60
N LEU A 31 -0.21 -24.06 -0.67
CA LEU A 31 -1.62 -24.11 -1.02
C LEU A 31 -2.13 -22.72 -1.41
N ALA A 32 -3.09 -22.69 -2.33
CA ALA A 32 -3.85 -21.45 -2.56
C ALA A 32 -4.57 -21.05 -1.26
N GLY A 33 -4.37 -19.80 -0.82
CA GLY A 33 -4.85 -19.29 0.47
C GLY A 33 -3.82 -19.34 1.60
N GLU A 34 -2.63 -19.94 1.41
CA GLU A 34 -1.55 -19.87 2.40
C GLU A 34 -0.76 -18.56 2.29
N ALA A 35 -0.04 -18.25 3.36
CA ALA A 35 0.94 -17.18 3.38
C ALA A 35 2.32 -17.74 2.99
N MET A 36 3.05 -16.98 2.17
CA MET A 36 4.41 -17.25 1.74
C MET A 36 5.35 -16.24 2.39
N THR A 37 6.31 -16.72 3.19
CA THR A 37 7.33 -15.85 3.76
C THR A 37 8.50 -15.72 2.79
N VAL A 38 8.93 -14.49 2.53
CA VAL A 38 10.06 -14.15 1.64
C VAL A 38 11.06 -13.34 2.44
N ASN A 39 12.26 -13.88 2.62
CA ASN A 39 13.40 -13.18 3.21
C ASN A 39 14.25 -12.61 2.07
N VAL A 40 14.52 -11.32 2.11
CA VAL A 40 15.23 -10.60 1.04
C VAL A 40 16.51 -10.02 1.58
N THR A 41 17.57 -10.09 0.76
CA THR A 41 18.82 -9.38 1.01
C THR A 41 19.17 -8.58 -0.24
N ALA A 42 19.34 -7.26 -0.08
CA ALA A 42 19.71 -6.35 -1.16
C ALA A 42 20.54 -5.19 -0.60
N ASP A 43 21.75 -5.02 -1.12
CA ASP A 43 22.66 -3.96 -0.67
C ASP A 43 22.18 -2.58 -1.14
N ASN A 44 22.28 -1.59 -0.24
CA ASN A 44 21.99 -0.18 -0.52
C ASN A 44 20.55 0.14 -1.01
N ALA A 45 19.59 -0.72 -0.72
CA ALA A 45 18.18 -0.46 -0.99
C ALA A 45 17.42 -0.32 0.32
N LEU A 46 16.38 0.52 0.33
CA LEU A 46 15.46 0.67 1.46
C LEU A 46 14.21 -0.18 1.29
N ILE A 47 13.83 -0.48 0.05
CA ILE A 47 12.59 -1.15 -0.28
C ILE A 47 12.85 -2.25 -1.32
N ALA A 48 12.27 -3.41 -1.10
CA ALA A 48 12.20 -4.49 -2.08
C ALA A 48 10.75 -4.85 -2.41
N TYR A 49 10.56 -5.38 -3.59
CA TYR A 49 9.28 -5.85 -4.10
C TYR A 49 9.37 -7.34 -4.34
N ALA A 50 8.39 -8.07 -3.83
CA ALA A 50 8.22 -9.48 -4.12
C ALA A 50 6.85 -9.69 -4.76
N GLU A 51 6.82 -10.21 -5.99
CA GLU A 51 5.60 -10.45 -6.74
C GLU A 51 5.52 -11.87 -7.27
N VAL A 52 4.34 -12.46 -7.19
CA VAL A 52 4.03 -13.79 -7.70
C VAL A 52 3.15 -13.63 -8.93
N CYS A 53 3.66 -14.03 -10.09
CA CYS A 53 2.98 -13.90 -11.38
C CYS A 53 2.81 -15.26 -12.08
N ASP A 54 1.71 -15.39 -12.82
CA ASP A 54 1.58 -16.41 -13.86
C ASP A 54 1.58 -15.74 -15.25
N THR A 55 1.30 -16.50 -16.32
CA THR A 55 1.24 -15.97 -17.68
C THR A 55 0.08 -15.00 -17.93
N ARG A 56 -0.88 -14.91 -17.00
CA ARG A 56 -2.11 -14.10 -17.12
C ARG A 56 -2.00 -12.78 -16.36
N GLY A 57 -1.24 -12.74 -15.26
CA GLY A 57 -1.13 -11.53 -14.47
C GLY A 57 -0.43 -11.71 -13.12
N LEU A 58 -0.47 -10.63 -12.34
CA LEU A 58 -0.06 -10.61 -10.95
C LEU A 58 -1.08 -11.39 -10.11
N ALA A 59 -0.61 -12.41 -9.41
CA ALA A 59 -1.42 -13.21 -8.49
C ALA A 59 -1.43 -12.61 -7.08
N ALA A 60 -0.26 -12.20 -6.58
CA ALA A 60 -0.08 -11.57 -5.28
C ALA A 60 1.28 -10.87 -5.22
N GLY A 61 1.47 -9.97 -4.24
CA GLY A 61 2.76 -9.33 -4.03
C GLY A 61 2.81 -8.63 -2.68
N VAL A 62 4.02 -8.31 -2.24
CA VAL A 62 4.28 -7.54 -1.01
C VAL A 62 5.42 -6.56 -1.25
N VAL A 63 5.32 -5.39 -0.63
CA VAL A 63 6.40 -4.40 -0.54
C VAL A 63 7.10 -4.61 0.80
N ILE A 64 8.42 -4.71 0.78
CA ILE A 64 9.24 -5.12 1.93
C ILE A 64 10.19 -3.99 2.27
N GLY A 65 10.16 -3.50 3.51
CA GLY A 65 11.16 -2.60 4.05
C GLY A 65 12.46 -3.35 4.31
N LEU A 66 13.60 -2.71 4.04
CA LEU A 66 14.91 -3.28 4.26
C LEU A 66 15.66 -2.48 5.32
N GLU A 67 16.04 -3.13 6.41
CA GLU A 67 16.91 -2.60 7.46
C GLU A 67 18.33 -3.18 7.30
N GLY A 68 19.31 -2.31 7.04
CA GLY A 68 20.68 -2.78 6.78
C GLY A 68 20.82 -3.69 5.55
N GLY A 69 19.89 -3.61 4.60
CA GLY A 69 19.86 -4.43 3.39
C GLY A 69 19.14 -5.77 3.55
N GLU A 70 18.53 -6.06 4.69
CA GLU A 70 17.77 -7.27 4.96
C GLU A 70 16.32 -6.96 5.31
N GLY A 71 15.38 -7.79 4.87
CA GLY A 71 13.96 -7.64 5.18
C GLY A 71 13.17 -8.91 4.98
N THR A 72 12.01 -9.00 5.60
CA THR A 72 11.10 -10.13 5.51
C THR A 72 9.71 -9.64 5.15
N GLY A 73 9.11 -10.24 4.13
CA GLY A 73 7.74 -9.97 3.74
C GLY A 73 6.87 -11.22 3.73
N VAL A 74 5.57 -11.03 3.85
CA VAL A 74 4.59 -12.12 3.79
C VAL A 74 3.63 -11.87 2.65
N ILE A 75 3.64 -12.76 1.65
CA ILE A 75 2.70 -12.73 0.53
C ILE A 75 1.48 -13.57 0.89
N GLU A 76 0.31 -12.97 1.05
CA GLU A 76 -0.95 -13.68 1.22
C GLU A 76 -1.44 -14.18 -0.16
N LEU A 77 -1.38 -15.49 -0.40
CA LEU A 77 -1.80 -16.09 -1.65
C LEU A 77 -3.34 -16.16 -1.71
N PRO A 78 -3.98 -15.63 -2.75
CA PRO A 78 -5.42 -15.74 -2.91
C PRO A 78 -5.91 -17.19 -2.99
N SER A 79 -7.01 -17.50 -2.32
CA SER A 79 -7.59 -18.86 -2.28
C SER A 79 -8.16 -19.35 -3.62
N HIS A 80 -8.36 -18.44 -4.58
CA HIS A 80 -8.90 -18.75 -5.90
C HIS A 80 -7.83 -19.10 -6.95
N LEU A 81 -6.55 -19.09 -6.60
CA LEU A 81 -5.47 -19.38 -7.54
C LEU A 81 -5.58 -20.81 -8.11
N HIS A 82 -5.13 -20.97 -9.34
CA HIS A 82 -5.06 -22.25 -10.03
C HIS A 82 -3.86 -23.06 -9.55
N SER A 83 -3.95 -24.41 -9.68
CA SER A 83 -2.79 -25.25 -9.47
C SER A 83 -1.83 -25.15 -10.65
N GLY A 84 -0.54 -24.95 -10.34
CA GLY A 84 0.50 -24.83 -11.35
C GLY A 84 1.74 -24.12 -10.81
N TYR A 85 2.69 -23.87 -11.70
CA TYR A 85 3.83 -23.01 -11.38
C TYR A 85 3.49 -21.55 -11.52
N TYR A 86 4.12 -20.77 -10.66
CA TYR A 86 4.17 -19.31 -10.68
C TYR A 86 5.62 -18.87 -10.64
N VAL A 87 5.91 -17.66 -11.09
CA VAL A 87 7.22 -17.02 -10.90
C VAL A 87 7.12 -16.08 -9.72
N LEU A 88 7.94 -16.31 -8.71
CA LEU A 88 8.24 -15.33 -7.67
C LEU A 88 9.42 -14.49 -8.17
N SER A 89 9.19 -13.18 -8.33
CA SER A 89 10.20 -12.19 -8.72
C SER A 89 10.47 -11.27 -7.57
N VAL A 90 11.75 -11.06 -7.24
CA VAL A 90 12.19 -10.12 -6.21
C VAL A 90 13.16 -9.10 -6.82
N TYR A 91 12.91 -7.82 -6.58
CA TYR A 91 13.69 -6.72 -7.13
C TYR A 91 13.60 -5.46 -6.25
N THR A 92 14.51 -4.53 -6.49
CA THR A 92 14.47 -3.17 -5.95
C THR A 92 14.36 -2.17 -7.10
N ARG A 93 13.88 -0.97 -6.86
CA ARG A 93 13.86 0.10 -7.87
C ARG A 93 15.22 0.76 -8.08
N ASP A 94 16.15 0.54 -7.16
CA ASP A 94 17.51 1.08 -7.23
C ASP A 94 18.44 0.27 -8.14
N ASN A 95 18.12 -1.03 -8.34
CA ASN A 95 18.87 -1.94 -9.18
C ASN A 95 18.00 -2.50 -10.31
N ALA A 96 18.58 -2.57 -11.50
CA ALA A 96 17.90 -3.14 -12.68
C ALA A 96 17.86 -4.68 -12.69
N ASP A 97 18.53 -5.34 -11.74
CA ASP A 97 18.56 -6.79 -11.66
C ASP A 97 17.36 -7.33 -10.88
N VAL A 98 16.78 -8.41 -11.39
CA VAL A 98 15.61 -9.08 -10.80
C VAL A 98 15.98 -10.53 -10.54
N ALA A 99 15.78 -10.98 -9.30
CA ALA A 99 15.90 -12.39 -8.96
C ALA A 99 14.57 -13.12 -9.17
N HIS A 100 14.61 -14.31 -9.75
CA HIS A 100 13.43 -15.10 -10.06
C HIS A 100 13.55 -16.52 -9.54
N ARG A 101 12.41 -17.08 -9.08
CA ARG A 101 12.28 -18.49 -8.71
C ARG A 101 10.90 -19.01 -9.10
N LEU A 102 10.84 -20.27 -9.56
CA LEU A 102 9.57 -20.97 -9.71
C LEU A 102 9.07 -21.43 -8.33
N VAL A 103 7.82 -21.17 -8.06
CA VAL A 103 7.09 -21.67 -6.89
C VAL A 103 5.86 -22.43 -7.35
N ALA A 104 5.56 -23.57 -6.72
CA ALA A 104 4.35 -24.30 -7.05
C ALA A 104 3.21 -23.87 -6.12
N ILE A 105 2.04 -23.59 -6.69
CA ILE A 105 0.81 -23.33 -5.94
C ILE A 105 -0.18 -24.42 -6.29
N VAL A 106 -0.79 -25.02 -5.27
CA VAL A 106 -1.70 -26.16 -5.39
C VAL A 106 -3.06 -25.81 -4.79
N ASN A 107 -4.12 -26.01 -5.55
CA ASN A 107 -5.50 -25.85 -5.10
C ASN A 107 -6.25 -27.18 -5.30
N PRO A 108 -6.19 -28.11 -4.33
CA PRO A 108 -6.71 -29.47 -4.51
C PRO A 108 -8.24 -29.51 -4.56
N LEU A 109 -8.93 -28.47 -4.07
CA LEU A 109 -10.39 -28.42 -3.98
C LEU A 109 -11.04 -27.78 -5.20
N ARG A 110 -10.24 -27.12 -6.05
CA ARG A 110 -10.73 -26.50 -7.28
C ARG A 110 -10.90 -27.56 -8.38
N LYS A 111 -12.01 -27.49 -9.07
CA LYS A 111 -12.28 -28.27 -10.29
C LYS A 111 -12.30 -27.29 -11.46
N SER A 112 -11.16 -27.03 -12.04
CA SER A 112 -11.01 -26.14 -13.19
C SER A 112 -10.22 -26.83 -14.28
N GLY A 113 -10.59 -26.60 -15.54
CA GLY A 113 -9.81 -27.02 -16.70
C GLY A 113 -8.54 -26.20 -16.93
N ASP A 114 -8.34 -25.15 -16.13
CA ASP A 114 -7.18 -24.23 -16.24
C ASP A 114 -6.03 -24.64 -15.30
N ASP A 115 -6.19 -25.71 -14.51
CA ASP A 115 -5.13 -26.22 -13.65
C ASP A 115 -4.06 -26.92 -14.51
N ASP A 116 -2.80 -26.51 -14.32
CA ASP A 116 -1.65 -27.10 -15.01
C ASP A 116 -0.85 -28.00 -14.05
N ILE A 117 -1.49 -29.07 -13.58
CA ILE A 117 -0.95 -30.00 -12.61
C ILE A 117 -1.22 -31.46 -12.98
N LYS A 118 -0.20 -32.29 -12.90
CA LYS A 118 -0.30 -33.76 -12.95
C LYS A 118 0.02 -34.34 -11.60
N TRP A 119 -0.96 -34.99 -10.96
CA TRP A 119 -0.77 -35.67 -9.71
C TRP A 119 -0.10 -37.04 -9.93
N VAL A 120 0.96 -37.31 -9.17
CA VAL A 120 1.64 -38.62 -9.14
C VAL A 120 1.66 -39.07 -7.70
N GLU A 121 0.94 -40.14 -7.40
CA GLU A 121 0.94 -40.72 -6.04
C GLU A 121 2.32 -41.27 -5.68
N MET A 122 2.84 -40.85 -4.54
CA MET A 122 4.08 -41.39 -4.00
C MET A 122 3.86 -42.78 -3.43
N THR A 123 4.56 -43.75 -3.96
CA THR A 123 4.59 -45.13 -3.40
C THR A 123 5.66 -45.28 -2.33
N HIS A 124 6.78 -44.53 -2.39
CA HIS A 124 7.83 -44.49 -1.37
C HIS A 124 8.54 -43.14 -1.35
N PRO A 125 8.71 -42.49 -0.18
CA PRO A 125 9.36 -41.17 -0.07
C PRO A 125 10.85 -41.14 -0.48
N ASP A 126 11.54 -42.29 -0.43
CA ASP A 126 12.98 -42.37 -0.68
C ASP A 126 13.36 -42.55 -2.18
N SER A 127 12.40 -42.64 -3.07
CA SER A 127 12.65 -42.95 -4.50
C SER A 127 12.53 -41.76 -5.44
N LEU A 128 12.53 -40.51 -4.95
CA LEU A 128 12.51 -39.31 -5.76
C LEU A 128 13.84 -39.12 -6.50
N SER A 129 13.96 -39.73 -7.68
CA SER A 129 14.99 -39.37 -8.65
C SER A 129 14.51 -38.11 -9.42
N TYR A 130 15.16 -36.96 -9.18
CA TYR A 130 14.92 -35.76 -9.91
C TYR A 130 15.43 -35.91 -11.35
N SER A 131 14.54 -36.07 -12.29
CA SER A 131 14.86 -35.88 -13.71
C SER A 131 14.01 -34.76 -14.26
N SER A 132 14.65 -33.73 -14.86
CA SER A 132 13.96 -32.77 -15.72
C SER A 132 13.56 -33.51 -16.99
N THR A 133 12.33 -33.96 -17.07
CA THR A 133 11.79 -34.50 -18.31
C THR A 133 11.22 -33.37 -19.14
N SER A 134 11.10 -33.58 -20.46
CA SER A 134 10.41 -32.66 -21.37
C SER A 134 8.92 -32.41 -20.99
N GLU A 135 8.42 -33.09 -19.99
CA GLU A 135 7.02 -33.05 -19.53
C GLU A 135 6.77 -32.13 -18.33
N GLY A 136 7.81 -31.63 -17.62
CA GLY A 136 7.63 -30.70 -16.49
C GLY A 136 8.70 -30.85 -15.41
N LEU A 137 8.63 -29.98 -14.40
CA LEU A 137 9.49 -30.02 -13.22
C LEU A 137 8.80 -30.80 -12.10
N LEU A 138 9.59 -31.54 -11.33
CA LEU A 138 9.12 -32.30 -10.18
C LEU A 138 9.18 -31.44 -8.92
N VAL A 139 8.14 -31.44 -8.10
CA VAL A 139 8.10 -30.80 -6.79
C VAL A 139 7.84 -31.83 -5.72
N GLY A 140 8.71 -31.87 -4.72
CA GLY A 140 8.61 -32.69 -3.52
C GLY A 140 9.25 -31.96 -2.34
N ASP A 141 9.13 -32.52 -1.11
CA ASP A 141 9.62 -31.86 0.12
C ASP A 141 11.13 -31.57 0.14
N HIS A 142 11.90 -32.18 -0.75
CA HIS A 142 13.35 -32.00 -0.85
C HIS A 142 13.79 -31.25 -2.12
N GLY A 143 12.87 -30.61 -2.82
CA GLY A 143 13.10 -29.94 -4.13
C GLY A 143 13.71 -28.55 -4.05
N SER A 144 14.65 -28.29 -3.13
CA SER A 144 15.42 -27.06 -3.15
C SER A 144 16.48 -27.13 -4.25
N GLY A 145 16.43 -26.25 -5.24
CA GLY A 145 17.55 -25.90 -6.08
C GLY A 145 17.55 -26.31 -7.56
N MET A 146 16.55 -27.01 -8.07
CA MET A 146 16.53 -27.39 -9.50
C MET A 146 15.87 -26.34 -10.43
N GLY A 147 15.17 -25.36 -9.90
CA GLY A 147 14.45 -24.34 -10.69
C GLY A 147 15.33 -23.20 -11.23
N GLU A 148 16.48 -22.95 -10.63
CA GLU A 148 17.25 -21.74 -10.87
C GLU A 148 18.00 -21.71 -12.21
N SER A 149 18.49 -22.85 -12.70
CA SER A 149 19.35 -22.86 -13.90
C SER A 149 18.61 -22.94 -15.23
N LEU A 150 17.35 -23.36 -15.25
CA LEU A 150 16.62 -23.62 -16.51
C LEU A 150 15.83 -22.43 -17.04
N PHE A 151 15.65 -21.34 -16.27
CA PHE A 151 14.67 -20.29 -16.60
C PHE A 151 15.16 -18.85 -16.50
N THR A 152 16.41 -18.60 -16.15
CA THR A 152 16.93 -17.27 -15.80
C THR A 152 17.02 -16.27 -16.95
N THR A 153 17.03 -16.71 -18.20
CA THR A 153 17.27 -15.78 -19.34
C THR A 153 16.06 -15.51 -20.23
N ASP A 154 15.03 -16.36 -20.20
CA ASP A 154 13.91 -16.28 -21.16
C ASP A 154 12.56 -15.87 -20.57
N LEU A 155 12.44 -15.79 -19.23
CA LEU A 155 11.13 -15.68 -18.59
C LEU A 155 10.58 -14.27 -18.59
N VAL A 156 11.40 -13.26 -18.32
CA VAL A 156 10.92 -11.90 -18.12
C VAL A 156 11.77 -10.90 -18.86
N SER A 157 11.14 -10.06 -19.65
CA SER A 157 11.83 -8.92 -20.26
C SER A 157 12.12 -7.88 -19.19
N LYS A 158 13.37 -7.36 -19.18
CA LYS A 158 13.76 -6.22 -18.35
C LYS A 158 12.78 -5.07 -18.59
N LYS A 159 12.09 -4.64 -17.55
CA LYS A 159 11.13 -3.54 -17.61
C LYS A 159 11.60 -2.44 -16.68
N ASP A 160 11.24 -1.22 -16.99
CA ASP A 160 11.42 -0.12 -16.06
C ASP A 160 10.61 -0.40 -14.77
N VAL A 161 11.31 -0.50 -13.64
CA VAL A 161 10.71 -0.86 -12.36
C VAL A 161 10.23 0.36 -11.56
N GLY A 162 10.34 1.56 -12.13
CA GLY A 162 9.85 2.80 -11.55
C GLY A 162 10.93 3.71 -10.97
N GLU A 163 10.52 4.76 -10.26
CA GLU A 163 11.40 5.77 -9.67
C GLU A 163 12.15 5.20 -8.44
N ARG A 164 13.40 5.64 -8.24
CA ARG A 164 14.25 5.18 -7.13
C ARG A 164 13.69 5.59 -5.78
N GLU A 165 13.88 4.75 -4.78
CA GLU A 165 13.38 4.90 -3.42
C GLU A 165 14.50 5.20 -2.42
N THR A 166 15.01 6.44 -2.47
CA THR A 166 16.13 6.88 -1.63
C THR A 166 15.72 7.51 -0.30
N GLU A 167 14.44 7.90 -0.16
CA GLU A 167 13.92 8.63 1.01
C GLU A 167 12.70 7.95 1.65
N GLY A 168 12.41 6.72 1.27
CA GLY A 168 11.25 5.96 1.72
C GLY A 168 10.47 5.36 0.56
N HIS A 169 9.31 4.81 0.86
CA HIS A 169 8.48 4.16 -0.16
C HIS A 169 7.83 5.19 -1.10
N VAL A 170 7.88 4.89 -2.40
CA VAL A 170 7.31 5.73 -3.45
C VAL A 170 5.98 5.16 -3.94
N VAL A 171 4.90 5.87 -3.63
CA VAL A 171 3.56 5.59 -4.16
C VAL A 171 3.36 6.41 -5.44
N MET A 172 2.80 5.80 -6.47
CA MET A 172 2.47 6.46 -7.73
C MET A 172 0.97 6.43 -7.99
N ALA A 173 0.44 7.48 -8.59
CA ALA A 173 -0.96 7.56 -8.96
C ALA A 173 -1.15 8.19 -10.33
N ARG A 174 -2.18 7.74 -11.03
CA ARG A 174 -2.61 8.33 -12.31
C ARG A 174 -3.68 9.35 -12.07
N VAL A 175 -3.47 10.56 -12.57
CA VAL A 175 -4.42 11.66 -12.51
C VAL A 175 -5.05 11.83 -13.90
N ARG A 176 -6.37 11.90 -13.98
CA ARG A 176 -7.06 12.30 -15.19
C ARG A 176 -7.05 13.81 -15.27
N ASN A 177 -6.17 14.37 -16.08
CA ASN A 177 -5.92 15.83 -16.19
C ASN A 177 -6.95 16.59 -17.03
N VAL A 178 -8.13 16.01 -17.29
CA VAL A 178 -9.23 16.64 -18.06
C VAL A 178 -10.47 16.71 -17.18
N TYR A 179 -11.05 17.91 -17.07
CA TYR A 179 -12.30 18.15 -16.36
C TYR A 179 -13.17 19.14 -17.17
N GLU A 180 -14.43 18.77 -17.45
CA GLU A 180 -15.40 19.60 -18.19
C GLU A 180 -14.86 20.25 -19.47
N GLY A 181 -14.00 19.53 -20.21
CA GLY A 181 -13.40 19.98 -21.46
C GLY A 181 -12.12 20.81 -21.29
N ASN A 182 -11.73 21.16 -20.07
CA ASN A 182 -10.44 21.78 -19.75
C ASN A 182 -9.36 20.71 -19.56
N THR A 183 -8.16 20.97 -20.07
CA THR A 183 -6.99 20.10 -19.87
C THR A 183 -5.96 20.85 -19.06
N TYR A 184 -5.51 20.24 -17.95
CA TYR A 184 -4.52 20.81 -17.04
C TYR A 184 -3.13 20.21 -17.30
N LYS A 185 -2.10 21.04 -17.17
CA LYS A 185 -0.71 20.61 -17.19
C LYS A 185 -0.27 20.14 -15.79
N GLY A 186 0.75 19.31 -15.71
CA GLY A 186 1.23 18.79 -14.44
C GLY A 186 1.54 19.89 -13.39
N ASN A 187 2.11 21.00 -13.80
CA ASN A 187 2.37 22.15 -12.92
C ASN A 187 1.10 22.93 -12.47
N GLN A 188 -0.06 22.57 -12.96
CA GLN A 188 -1.37 23.12 -12.59
C GLN A 188 -2.19 22.14 -11.73
N ILE A 189 -1.60 21.02 -11.33
CA ILE A 189 -2.25 19.96 -10.56
C ILE A 189 -1.49 19.77 -9.26
N THR A 190 -2.21 19.79 -8.15
CA THR A 190 -1.70 19.48 -6.81
C THR A 190 -2.25 18.13 -6.38
N PRO A 191 -1.46 17.04 -6.50
CA PRO A 191 -1.85 15.74 -5.99
C PRO A 191 -1.50 15.62 -4.51
N SER A 192 -2.31 14.92 -3.72
CA SER A 192 -2.04 14.64 -2.31
C SER A 192 -2.37 13.20 -1.95
N LEU A 193 -1.62 12.68 -1.00
CA LEU A 193 -1.80 11.39 -0.35
C LEU A 193 -1.95 11.63 1.14
N SER A 194 -3.02 11.11 1.74
CA SER A 194 -3.31 11.23 3.17
C SER A 194 -3.49 9.87 3.81
N ILE A 195 -2.85 9.67 4.96
CA ILE A 195 -3.19 8.59 5.88
C ILE A 195 -4.22 9.13 6.85
N VAL A 196 -5.34 8.44 6.97
CA VAL A 196 -6.53 8.90 7.70
C VAL A 196 -6.69 8.14 9.01
N GLY A 197 -7.18 8.78 10.04
CA GLY A 197 -7.51 8.15 11.30
C GLY A 197 -6.59 8.53 12.46
N LYS A 198 -6.15 7.54 13.23
CA LYS A 198 -5.31 7.78 14.44
C LYS A 198 -3.93 8.34 14.10
N GLN A 199 -3.34 7.81 13.04
CA GLN A 199 -2.04 8.28 12.53
C GLN A 199 -2.29 9.13 11.29
N ILE A 200 -2.25 10.44 11.47
CA ILE A 200 -2.45 11.37 10.37
C ILE A 200 -1.11 11.67 9.73
N HIS A 201 -1.00 11.38 8.44
CA HIS A 201 0.11 11.84 7.60
C HIS A 201 -0.47 12.46 6.34
N TYR A 202 0.13 13.54 5.91
CA TYR A 202 -0.22 14.23 4.68
C TYR A 202 1.03 14.45 3.83
N PHE A 203 0.96 14.05 2.57
CA PHE A 203 2.04 14.21 1.61
C PHE A 203 1.49 14.91 0.36
N GLU A 204 2.03 16.06 0.04
CA GLU A 204 1.80 16.66 -1.27
C GLU A 204 2.80 16.05 -2.25
N GLY A 205 2.26 15.42 -3.29
CA GLY A 205 3.04 14.76 -4.33
C GLY A 205 3.55 15.73 -5.40
N LYS A 206 4.28 15.19 -6.34
CA LYS A 206 4.77 15.89 -7.52
C LYS A 206 4.25 15.20 -8.77
N MET A 207 3.77 16.00 -9.72
CA MET A 207 3.49 15.50 -11.07
C MET A 207 4.81 15.33 -11.82
N ILE A 208 5.10 14.12 -12.31
CA ILE A 208 6.28 13.84 -13.14
C ILE A 208 5.99 14.10 -14.63
N ASP A 209 4.71 14.02 -15.01
CA ASP A 209 4.19 14.41 -16.31
C ASP A 209 2.77 14.99 -16.13
N ASP A 210 2.01 15.13 -17.21
CA ASP A 210 0.64 15.68 -17.15
C ASP A 210 -0.40 14.70 -16.56
N SER A 211 -0.01 13.45 -16.23
CA SER A 211 -0.94 12.38 -15.84
C SER A 211 -0.47 11.49 -14.68
N VAL A 212 0.80 11.57 -14.28
CA VAL A 212 1.36 10.73 -13.22
C VAL A 212 1.88 11.57 -12.06
N ALA A 213 1.35 11.28 -10.89
CA ALA A 213 1.78 11.83 -9.61
C ALA A 213 2.66 10.84 -8.85
N VAL A 214 3.65 11.35 -8.13
CA VAL A 214 4.57 10.60 -7.28
C VAL A 214 4.53 11.17 -5.87
N PHE A 215 4.45 10.28 -4.88
CA PHE A 215 4.45 10.58 -3.45
C PHE A 215 5.60 9.85 -2.77
N HIS A 216 6.50 10.57 -2.15
CA HIS A 216 7.54 10.02 -1.29
C HIS A 216 6.97 9.91 0.13
N THR A 217 6.69 8.66 0.57
CA THR A 217 6.13 8.41 1.89
C THR A 217 7.23 7.97 2.85
N TYR A 218 7.29 8.60 4.02
CA TYR A 218 8.27 8.29 5.06
C TYR A 218 7.59 8.24 6.43
N GLY A 219 8.11 7.39 7.32
CA GLY A 219 7.56 7.24 8.67
C GLY A 219 6.16 6.62 8.73
N VAL A 220 5.79 5.88 7.68
CA VAL A 220 4.47 5.22 7.56
C VAL A 220 4.71 3.73 7.34
N HIS A 221 4.11 2.89 8.18
CA HIS A 221 4.33 1.45 8.18
C HIS A 221 3.03 0.69 8.39
N GLY A 222 2.95 -0.51 7.80
CA GLY A 222 1.84 -1.43 7.98
C GLY A 222 0.59 -1.04 7.21
N LYS A 223 -0.53 -1.66 7.55
CA LYS A 223 -1.79 -1.59 6.81
C LYS A 223 -2.64 -0.42 7.28
N LEU A 224 -2.69 0.64 6.48
CA LEU A 224 -3.32 1.91 6.84
C LEU A 224 -4.36 2.36 5.80
N PRO A 225 -5.42 3.06 6.26
CA PRO A 225 -6.36 3.71 5.36
C PRO A 225 -5.72 4.92 4.68
N LEU A 226 -5.86 4.99 3.37
CA LEU A 226 -5.24 5.98 2.52
C LEU A 226 -6.27 6.66 1.63
N VAL A 227 -6.15 7.97 1.49
CA VAL A 227 -6.94 8.76 0.54
C VAL A 227 -6.01 9.45 -0.43
N LEU A 228 -6.26 9.27 -1.72
CA LEU A 228 -5.63 10.03 -2.80
C LEU A 228 -6.58 11.11 -3.30
N SER A 229 -6.03 12.30 -3.52
CA SER A 229 -6.75 13.45 -4.05
C SER A 229 -5.88 14.20 -5.07
N ALA A 230 -6.50 14.85 -6.03
CA ALA A 230 -5.83 15.76 -6.95
C ALA A 230 -6.72 16.97 -7.22
N VAL A 231 -6.16 18.17 -7.11
CA VAL A 231 -6.88 19.42 -7.31
C VAL A 231 -6.17 20.25 -8.37
N SER A 232 -6.94 20.82 -9.30
CA SER A 232 -6.41 21.74 -10.30
C SER A 232 -6.10 23.11 -9.69
N SER A 233 -5.31 23.92 -10.38
CA SER A 233 -5.01 25.30 -9.99
C SER A 233 -6.26 26.20 -9.93
N THR A 234 -7.35 25.78 -10.54
CA THR A 234 -8.65 26.47 -10.53
C THR A 234 -9.60 25.94 -9.46
N GLY A 235 -9.19 24.87 -8.73
CA GLY A 235 -9.91 24.32 -7.58
C GLY A 235 -10.83 23.13 -7.91
N GLU A 236 -10.78 22.59 -9.15
CA GLU A 236 -11.54 21.42 -9.51
C GLU A 236 -10.87 20.15 -9.00
N SER A 237 -11.67 19.26 -8.42
CA SER A 237 -11.23 17.90 -8.03
C SER A 237 -11.09 17.03 -9.28
N LEU A 238 -9.91 16.46 -9.50
CA LEU A 238 -9.58 15.61 -10.65
C LEU A 238 -9.55 14.15 -10.25
N PRO A 239 -10.08 13.24 -11.09
CA PRO A 239 -10.02 11.81 -10.80
C PRO A 239 -8.58 11.31 -10.68
N ILE A 240 -8.29 10.61 -9.59
CA ILE A 240 -6.99 10.05 -9.28
C ILE A 240 -7.14 8.58 -8.91
N GLU A 241 -6.20 7.75 -9.37
CA GLU A 241 -6.17 6.31 -9.11
C GLU A 241 -4.74 5.84 -8.88
N MET A 242 -4.53 5.04 -7.84
CA MET A 242 -3.22 4.49 -7.54
C MET A 242 -2.74 3.55 -8.65
N ILE A 243 -1.49 3.71 -9.03
CA ILE A 243 -0.79 2.79 -9.90
C ILE A 243 -0.24 1.65 -9.03
N SER A 244 -0.44 0.40 -9.48
CA SER A 244 0.13 -0.76 -8.79
C SER A 244 1.62 -0.55 -8.55
N PRO A 245 2.13 -0.80 -7.32
CA PRO A 245 3.56 -0.66 -7.04
C PRO A 245 4.41 -1.73 -7.73
N PHE A 246 3.77 -2.81 -8.19
CA PHE A 246 4.43 -3.97 -8.79
C PHE A 246 4.64 -3.77 -10.29
N ALA A 247 5.81 -4.19 -10.76
CA ALA A 247 6.19 -4.14 -12.18
C ALA A 247 5.38 -5.11 -13.04
N THR A 248 4.77 -6.13 -12.42
CA THR A 248 3.99 -7.19 -13.07
C THR A 248 4.84 -7.91 -14.13
N LEU A 249 5.89 -8.56 -13.66
CA LEU A 249 6.88 -9.25 -14.50
C LEU A 249 6.33 -10.61 -14.94
N LEU A 250 5.66 -10.65 -16.09
CA LEU A 250 4.96 -11.84 -16.56
C LEU A 250 5.90 -12.82 -17.28
N PRO A 251 5.88 -14.12 -16.91
CA PRO A 251 6.57 -15.14 -17.66
C PRO A 251 5.88 -15.40 -19.01
N LYS A 252 6.67 -15.61 -20.06
CA LYS A 252 6.14 -15.94 -21.39
C LYS A 252 5.48 -17.32 -21.43
N ARG A 253 5.99 -18.24 -20.64
CA ARG A 253 5.50 -19.61 -20.50
C ARG A 253 5.90 -20.16 -19.14
N LEU A 254 5.16 -21.13 -18.64
CA LEU A 254 5.48 -21.88 -17.43
C LEU A 254 5.58 -23.38 -17.76
N PRO A 255 6.43 -24.13 -17.07
CA PRO A 255 6.49 -25.56 -17.23
C PRO A 255 5.24 -26.22 -16.61
N HIS A 256 4.90 -27.41 -17.07
CA HIS A 256 3.85 -28.21 -16.49
C HIS A 256 4.27 -28.71 -15.07
N LEU A 257 3.38 -28.57 -14.09
CA LEU A 257 3.63 -29.03 -12.71
C LEU A 257 3.37 -30.53 -12.59
N VAL A 258 4.39 -31.29 -12.26
CA VAL A 258 4.24 -32.71 -11.85
C VAL A 258 4.40 -32.77 -10.34
N PHE A 259 3.31 -33.11 -9.63
CA PHE A 259 3.24 -33.00 -8.18
C PHE A 259 3.18 -34.36 -7.51
N HIS A 260 4.24 -34.70 -6.75
CA HIS A 260 4.46 -36.01 -6.13
C HIS A 260 4.00 -36.03 -4.68
N TYR A 261 2.67 -36.11 -4.49
CA TYR A 261 2.05 -36.19 -3.16
C TYR A 261 0.77 -37.00 -3.22
N LYS A 262 0.35 -37.54 -2.08
CA LYS A 262 -0.97 -38.12 -1.96
C LYS A 262 -2.01 -37.00 -1.95
N ARG A 263 -2.86 -37.01 -2.95
CA ARG A 263 -3.89 -35.96 -3.12
C ARG A 263 -4.78 -35.82 -1.87
N SER A 264 -5.16 -36.94 -1.22
CA SER A 264 -5.95 -36.91 0.00
C SER A 264 -5.31 -36.22 1.19
N GLU A 265 -3.98 -36.28 1.32
CA GLU A 265 -3.24 -35.59 2.39
C GLU A 265 -3.21 -34.06 2.12
N VAL A 266 -3.02 -33.68 0.87
CA VAL A 266 -3.03 -32.26 0.46
C VAL A 266 -4.44 -31.66 0.59
N GLU A 267 -5.50 -32.42 0.23
CA GLU A 267 -6.89 -32.03 0.44
C GLU A 267 -7.20 -31.84 1.93
N ALA A 268 -6.77 -32.74 2.78
CA ALA A 268 -6.95 -32.65 4.24
C ALA A 268 -6.27 -31.40 4.80
N ARG A 269 -5.01 -31.13 4.41
CA ARG A 269 -4.28 -29.93 4.80
C ARG A 269 -4.99 -28.66 4.33
N SER A 270 -5.52 -28.64 3.10
CA SER A 270 -6.26 -27.48 2.58
C SER A 270 -7.56 -27.22 3.36
N LEU A 271 -8.28 -28.27 3.74
CA LEU A 271 -9.49 -28.15 4.57
C LEU A 271 -9.17 -27.63 5.98
N ASP A 272 -8.09 -28.12 6.59
CA ASP A 272 -7.68 -27.66 7.93
C ASP A 272 -7.25 -26.19 7.91
N MET A 273 -6.50 -25.77 6.89
CA MET A 273 -6.16 -24.37 6.67
C MET A 273 -7.42 -23.48 6.55
N GLN A 274 -8.39 -23.89 5.73
CA GLN A 274 -9.63 -23.13 5.55
C GLN A 274 -10.45 -23.02 6.85
N ARG A 275 -10.53 -24.12 7.62
CA ARG A 275 -11.18 -24.10 8.95
C ARG A 275 -10.49 -23.12 9.91
N HIS A 276 -9.16 -23.12 9.92
CA HIS A 276 -8.39 -22.19 10.74
C HIS A 276 -8.61 -20.75 10.33
N GLN A 277 -8.60 -20.47 9.03
CA GLN A 277 -8.88 -19.14 8.50
C GLN A 277 -10.31 -18.66 8.83
N MET A 278 -11.32 -19.53 8.72
CA MET A 278 -12.69 -19.21 9.12
C MET A 278 -12.81 -18.88 10.62
N ALA A 279 -12.04 -19.56 11.47
CA ALA A 279 -12.03 -19.29 12.91
C ALA A 279 -11.41 -17.90 13.24
N ILE A 280 -10.47 -17.43 12.42
CA ILE A 280 -9.78 -16.14 12.59
C ILE A 280 -10.52 -15.00 11.84
N ALA A 281 -11.26 -15.31 10.78
CA ALA A 281 -11.93 -14.33 9.91
C ALA A 281 -12.83 -13.30 10.64
N PRO A 282 -13.54 -13.62 11.73
CA PRO A 282 -14.32 -12.63 12.46
C PRO A 282 -13.51 -11.48 13.05
N ALA A 283 -12.20 -11.67 13.25
CA ALA A 283 -11.32 -10.66 13.80
C ALA A 283 -10.76 -9.67 12.75
N LYS A 284 -10.79 -10.03 11.47
CA LYS A 284 -10.37 -9.15 10.37
C LYS A 284 -11.56 -8.34 9.85
N ARG A 285 -12.00 -7.31 10.60
CA ARG A 285 -12.96 -6.32 10.05
C ARG A 285 -12.24 -5.51 8.97
N GLU A 286 -12.82 -5.45 7.78
CA GLU A 286 -12.39 -4.48 6.75
C GLU A 286 -12.52 -3.07 7.32
N LEU A 287 -11.47 -2.28 7.18
CA LEU A 287 -11.47 -0.88 7.52
C LEU A 287 -12.31 -0.15 6.46
N LYS A 288 -13.48 0.31 6.87
CA LYS A 288 -14.37 1.09 6.00
C LYS A 288 -14.29 2.56 6.38
N LEU A 289 -14.26 3.43 5.40
CA LEU A 289 -14.19 4.88 5.56
C LEU A 289 -15.43 5.56 4.95
N GLY A 290 -15.73 6.75 5.42
CA GLY A 290 -16.79 7.61 4.89
C GLY A 290 -18.19 6.99 4.98
N ASP A 291 -18.93 7.02 3.89
CA ASP A 291 -20.31 6.50 3.79
C ASP A 291 -20.41 4.99 4.04
N HIS A 292 -19.30 4.27 4.00
CA HIS A 292 -19.22 2.83 4.22
C HIS A 292 -18.78 2.46 5.65
N ALA A 293 -18.47 3.44 6.50
CA ALA A 293 -18.14 3.20 7.90
C ALA A 293 -19.35 2.65 8.66
N ASP A 294 -19.13 1.57 9.43
CA ASP A 294 -20.19 0.94 10.22
C ASP A 294 -20.56 1.83 11.42
N GLU A 295 -21.75 2.43 11.44
CA GLU A 295 -22.22 3.28 12.53
C GLU A 295 -22.29 2.53 13.89
N THR A 296 -22.55 1.23 13.85
CA THR A 296 -22.75 0.41 15.06
C THR A 296 -21.46 0.02 15.78
N ALA A 297 -20.29 0.22 15.15
CA ALA A 297 -19.01 -0.13 15.76
C ALA A 297 -18.44 0.97 16.66
N GLU A 298 -19.08 2.13 16.78
CA GLU A 298 -18.44 3.38 17.21
C GLU A 298 -19.13 4.09 18.38
N GLU A 299 -20.27 3.62 18.86
CA GLU A 299 -21.00 4.30 19.94
C GLU A 299 -20.32 4.21 21.32
N GLY A 300 -19.05 3.82 21.42
CA GLY A 300 -18.39 3.64 22.72
C GLY A 300 -16.95 4.07 22.88
N GLU A 301 -16.21 4.22 21.81
CA GLU A 301 -14.75 4.48 21.92
C GLU A 301 -14.39 5.79 21.22
N LEU A 302 -14.21 6.85 22.01
CA LEU A 302 -13.61 8.10 21.51
C LEU A 302 -12.21 7.80 20.98
N LEU A 303 -11.90 8.36 19.82
CA LEU A 303 -10.58 8.25 19.24
C LEU A 303 -9.55 8.90 20.18
N ASP A 304 -8.53 8.13 20.58
CA ASP A 304 -7.32 8.67 21.19
C ASP A 304 -6.52 9.37 20.09
N TYR A 305 -6.76 10.68 19.96
CA TYR A 305 -6.21 11.51 18.90
C TYR A 305 -4.89 12.13 19.35
N ASP A 306 -3.84 11.95 18.52
CA ASP A 306 -2.56 12.62 18.70
C ASP A 306 -2.61 14.06 18.16
N ASP A 307 -2.69 15.03 19.06
CA ASP A 307 -2.70 16.46 18.72
C ASP A 307 -1.33 16.98 18.20
N SER A 308 -0.28 16.17 18.32
CA SER A 308 1.07 16.47 17.83
C SER A 308 1.39 15.86 16.47
N ALA A 309 0.40 15.32 15.76
CA ALA A 309 0.58 14.64 14.47
C ALA A 309 1.31 15.47 13.40
N PHE A 310 1.28 16.79 13.52
CA PHE A 310 2.00 17.71 12.61
C PHE A 310 3.34 18.20 13.17
N GLY A 311 3.89 17.53 14.19
CA GLY A 311 5.17 17.87 14.81
C GLY A 311 5.11 19.02 15.84
N THR A 312 3.94 19.62 16.04
CA THR A 312 3.70 20.68 17.02
C THR A 312 2.29 20.54 17.61
N LYS A 313 2.06 21.15 18.76
CA LYS A 313 0.71 21.24 19.32
C LYS A 313 -0.11 22.33 18.64
N PRO A 314 -1.45 22.20 18.59
CA PRO A 314 -2.30 23.24 18.03
C PRO A 314 -2.17 24.54 18.84
N TYR A 315 -2.17 25.68 18.14
CA TYR A 315 -2.27 27.01 18.72
C TYR A 315 -3.60 27.18 19.49
N LEU A 316 -4.70 26.68 18.91
CA LEU A 316 -6.01 26.59 19.56
C LEU A 316 -6.59 25.20 19.30
N SER A 317 -7.17 24.62 20.35
CA SER A 317 -7.91 23.36 20.28
C SER A 317 -9.28 23.55 20.92
N TYR A 318 -10.32 23.17 20.20
CA TYR A 318 -11.70 23.22 20.66
C TYR A 318 -12.22 21.80 20.82
N ASN A 319 -12.39 21.36 22.09
CA ASN A 319 -13.10 20.14 22.43
C ASN A 319 -14.61 20.43 22.38
N LEU A 320 -15.30 19.92 21.35
CA LEU A 320 -16.71 20.24 21.12
C LEU A 320 -17.66 19.66 22.17
N ASP A 321 -17.21 18.74 23.03
CA ASP A 321 -17.99 18.24 24.17
C ASP A 321 -18.15 19.27 25.26
N GLU A 322 -17.29 20.28 25.33
CA GLU A 322 -17.34 21.36 26.32
C GLU A 322 -18.22 22.53 25.90
N TYR A 323 -18.74 22.49 24.66
CA TYR A 323 -19.52 23.58 24.10
C TYR A 323 -20.96 23.16 23.82
N ARG A 324 -21.82 24.16 23.66
CA ARG A 324 -23.19 23.93 23.19
C ARG A 324 -23.17 23.31 21.82
N GLN A 325 -23.87 22.22 21.63
CA GLN A 325 -23.93 21.51 20.34
C GLN A 325 -24.73 22.32 19.31
N PHE A 326 -24.14 22.45 18.13
CA PHE A 326 -24.78 22.97 16.93
C PHE A 326 -24.97 21.85 15.91
N LEU A 327 -25.79 22.10 14.90
CA LEU A 327 -26.07 21.08 13.88
C LEU A 327 -25.00 21.05 12.78
N THR A 328 -24.42 22.20 12.47
CA THR A 328 -23.47 22.33 11.35
C THR A 328 -22.13 22.88 11.79
N ILE A 329 -21.06 22.50 11.07
CA ILE A 329 -19.73 23.08 11.29
C ILE A 329 -19.77 24.60 11.03
N ARG A 330 -20.57 25.06 10.08
CA ARG A 330 -20.76 26.50 9.79
C ARG A 330 -21.16 27.28 11.05
N GLU A 331 -22.14 26.77 11.80
CA GLU A 331 -22.59 27.39 13.03
C GLU A 331 -21.49 27.39 14.12
N VAL A 332 -20.77 26.29 14.27
CA VAL A 332 -19.66 26.17 15.21
C VAL A 332 -18.56 27.18 14.91
N LEU A 333 -18.15 27.28 13.64
CA LEU A 333 -17.12 28.25 13.22
C LEU A 333 -17.55 29.70 13.47
N LEU A 334 -18.82 30.00 13.32
CA LEU A 334 -19.35 31.34 13.49
C LEU A 334 -19.44 31.75 14.97
N GLU A 335 -19.80 30.83 15.84
CA GLU A 335 -20.11 31.10 17.24
C GLU A 335 -18.91 30.96 18.18
N TYR A 336 -18.02 30.00 17.93
CA TYR A 336 -16.96 29.67 18.88
C TYR A 336 -15.56 29.86 18.34
N VAL A 337 -15.34 29.48 17.07
CA VAL A 337 -13.98 29.30 16.56
C VAL A 337 -13.41 30.66 16.19
N LYS A 338 -12.32 31.02 16.86
CA LYS A 338 -11.56 32.24 16.57
C LYS A 338 -10.47 31.96 15.53
N CYS A 339 -9.98 33.01 14.90
CA CYS A 339 -8.84 32.95 13.98
C CYS A 339 -9.10 32.16 12.68
N VAL A 340 -10.35 31.78 12.40
CA VAL A 340 -10.73 31.15 11.13
C VAL A 340 -11.64 32.08 10.35
N TRP A 341 -11.23 32.40 9.12
CA TRP A 341 -12.02 33.20 8.20
C TRP A 341 -12.63 32.32 7.12
N ASN A 342 -13.92 32.46 6.95
CA ASN A 342 -14.69 31.80 5.91
C ASN A 342 -15.03 32.83 4.82
N ARG A 343 -14.37 32.72 3.67
CA ARG A 343 -14.52 33.67 2.57
C ARG A 343 -14.79 32.98 1.23
N LYS A 344 -15.63 33.62 0.41
CA LYS A 344 -15.86 33.20 -0.97
C LYS A 344 -15.11 34.13 -1.93
N THR A 345 -14.15 33.57 -2.67
CA THR A 345 -13.34 34.32 -3.63
C THR A 345 -13.47 33.67 -5.01
N ASN A 346 -13.89 34.44 -6.02
CA ASN A 346 -14.12 33.91 -7.39
C ASN A 346 -15.04 32.67 -7.45
N GLY A 347 -16.06 32.63 -6.59
CA GLY A 347 -17.00 31.50 -6.54
C GLY A 347 -16.53 30.33 -5.66
N VAL A 348 -15.26 30.27 -5.27
CA VAL A 348 -14.69 29.20 -4.46
C VAL A 348 -14.73 29.58 -2.98
N GLN A 349 -15.33 28.72 -2.15
CA GLN A 349 -15.35 28.86 -0.70
C GLN A 349 -13.99 28.45 -0.13
N ARG A 350 -13.44 29.25 0.80
CA ARG A 350 -12.15 28.96 1.43
C ARG A 350 -12.19 29.24 2.92
N LEU A 351 -11.55 28.39 3.70
CA LEU A 351 -11.25 28.61 5.11
C LEU A 351 -9.77 28.97 5.23
N THR A 352 -9.47 30.01 5.99
CA THR A 352 -8.09 30.46 6.22
C THR A 352 -7.88 30.73 7.70
N VAL A 353 -6.69 30.38 8.21
CA VAL A 353 -6.27 30.67 9.58
C VAL A 353 -5.60 32.03 9.63
N HIS A 354 -5.98 32.87 10.60
CA HIS A 354 -5.42 34.19 10.84
C HIS A 354 -5.21 34.43 12.33
N THR A 355 -3.99 34.35 12.82
CA THR A 355 -3.65 34.50 14.25
C THR A 355 -3.20 35.91 14.64
N GLY A 356 -3.18 36.86 13.69
CA GLY A 356 -2.85 38.27 13.93
C GLY A 356 -1.36 38.61 13.86
N GLN A 357 -0.49 37.65 13.67
CA GLN A 357 0.88 37.90 13.25
C GLN A 357 0.88 38.20 11.75
N GLU A 358 1.61 39.25 11.31
CA GLU A 358 1.54 39.85 9.99
C GLU A 358 1.66 38.89 8.80
N GLN A 359 0.58 38.25 8.44
CA GLN A 359 0.46 37.37 7.26
C GLN A 359 -0.26 38.07 6.10
N TYR A 360 -0.26 39.40 6.09
CA TYR A 360 -1.03 40.23 5.14
C TYR A 360 -0.72 40.01 3.67
N ASN A 361 0.33 39.28 3.32
CA ASN A 361 0.75 39.03 1.93
C ASN A 361 1.13 37.55 1.65
N SER A 362 0.72 36.58 2.49
CA SER A 362 1.03 35.19 2.19
C SER A 362 0.26 34.74 0.95
N ILE A 363 0.98 34.29 -0.06
CA ILE A 363 0.44 33.60 -1.23
C ILE A 363 0.04 32.15 -0.86
N LEU A 364 0.51 31.71 0.31
CA LEU A 364 0.27 30.36 0.82
C LEU A 364 -1.17 30.18 1.31
N THR A 365 -1.66 28.99 1.21
CA THR A 365 -3.02 28.60 1.60
C THR A 365 -2.99 27.83 2.92
N THR A 366 -4.08 27.90 3.69
CA THR A 366 -4.30 27.05 4.85
C THR A 366 -4.66 25.63 4.38
N LEU A 367 -4.04 24.61 4.95
CA LEU A 367 -4.40 23.22 4.74
C LEU A 367 -5.63 22.88 5.62
N VAL A 368 -6.74 22.53 4.99
CA VAL A 368 -7.96 22.13 5.68
C VAL A 368 -8.12 20.62 5.62
N LEU A 369 -8.20 19.98 6.78
CA LEU A 369 -8.28 18.52 6.91
C LEU A 369 -9.49 18.10 7.73
N ILE A 370 -10.05 16.93 7.42
CA ILE A 370 -10.97 16.19 8.27
C ILE A 370 -10.43 14.77 8.46
N ASP A 371 -10.17 14.36 9.71
CA ASP A 371 -9.49 13.10 10.07
C ASP A 371 -8.18 12.85 9.27
N GLY A 372 -7.51 13.92 8.84
CA GLY A 372 -6.31 13.87 8.00
C GLY A 372 -6.58 13.91 6.49
N MET A 373 -7.81 13.76 6.04
CA MET A 373 -8.17 13.88 4.63
C MET A 373 -8.27 15.35 4.22
N PRO A 374 -7.68 15.78 3.09
CA PRO A 374 -7.83 17.14 2.58
C PRO A 374 -9.27 17.40 2.15
N VAL A 375 -9.77 18.58 2.49
CA VAL A 375 -11.11 19.03 2.14
C VAL A 375 -11.06 19.83 0.84
N ASN A 376 -11.57 19.26 -0.25
CA ASN A 376 -11.69 19.95 -1.53
C ASN A 376 -12.99 20.75 -1.63
N ASP A 377 -14.08 20.21 -1.09
CA ASP A 377 -15.38 20.90 -1.02
C ASP A 377 -15.63 21.48 0.39
N VAL A 378 -15.26 22.72 0.58
CA VAL A 378 -15.46 23.45 1.85
C VAL A 378 -16.95 23.60 2.17
N GLU A 379 -17.82 23.72 1.16
CA GLU A 379 -19.26 23.86 1.40
C GLU A 379 -19.85 22.55 1.96
N GLN A 380 -19.39 21.40 1.48
CA GLN A 380 -19.75 20.09 2.02
C GLN A 380 -19.31 19.98 3.50
N LEU A 381 -18.07 20.36 3.81
CA LEU A 381 -17.57 20.37 5.19
C LEU A 381 -18.41 21.27 6.08
N LEU A 382 -18.72 22.49 5.65
CA LEU A 382 -19.49 23.44 6.46
C LEU A 382 -20.91 22.98 6.78
N ASN A 383 -21.48 22.12 5.95
CA ASN A 383 -22.82 21.52 6.14
C ASN A 383 -22.79 20.16 6.86
N TYR A 384 -21.60 19.63 7.15
CA TYR A 384 -21.47 18.38 7.91
C TYR A 384 -21.97 18.53 9.35
N ASP A 385 -22.50 17.43 9.89
CA ASP A 385 -23.06 17.39 11.25
C ASP A 385 -21.97 17.58 12.32
N ALA A 386 -21.94 18.75 12.93
CA ALA A 386 -20.94 19.11 13.92
C ALA A 386 -20.96 18.23 15.18
N ARG A 387 -22.08 17.53 15.48
CA ARG A 387 -22.19 16.59 16.61
C ARG A 387 -21.31 15.35 16.44
N ARG A 388 -20.87 15.07 15.22
CA ARG A 388 -19.94 13.99 14.87
C ARG A 388 -18.48 14.38 15.07
N LEU A 389 -18.19 15.67 15.24
CA LEU A 389 -16.85 16.13 15.58
C LEU A 389 -16.56 16.01 17.07
N HIS A 390 -15.29 15.75 17.38
CA HIS A 390 -14.74 15.79 18.72
C HIS A 390 -13.87 17.03 18.92
N TYR A 391 -12.93 17.29 17.98
CA TYR A 391 -12.04 18.44 18.05
C TYR A 391 -12.05 19.27 16.76
N ILE A 392 -11.78 20.58 16.94
CA ILE A 392 -11.31 21.48 15.89
C ILE A 392 -9.99 22.04 16.37
N ASN A 393 -8.92 21.74 15.65
CA ASN A 393 -7.56 22.15 15.96
C ASN A 393 -7.04 23.13 14.93
N ILE A 394 -6.42 24.20 15.41
CA ILE A 394 -5.84 25.28 14.60
C ILE A 394 -4.35 25.30 14.87
N TYR A 395 -3.56 25.15 13.82
CA TYR A 395 -2.10 25.30 13.85
C TYR A 395 -1.75 26.52 13.03
N ASP A 396 -0.93 27.41 13.56
CA ASP A 396 -0.65 28.72 12.98
C ASP A 396 0.80 28.88 12.46
N ASP A 397 1.58 27.82 12.51
CA ASP A 397 2.92 27.77 11.95
C ASP A 397 2.89 27.52 10.43
N GLN A 398 4.01 27.72 9.78
CA GLN A 398 4.22 27.33 8.39
C GLN A 398 4.63 25.85 8.34
N PHE A 399 3.91 25.07 7.51
CA PHE A 399 4.12 23.63 7.36
C PHE A 399 4.57 23.26 5.95
N THR A 400 5.47 22.28 5.86
CA THR A 400 5.94 21.74 4.59
C THR A 400 5.64 20.24 4.54
N PHE A 401 4.87 19.82 3.52
CA PHE A 401 4.51 18.41 3.31
C PHE A 401 4.87 17.99 1.90
N GLY A 402 6.02 17.32 1.73
CA GLY A 402 6.53 17.01 0.40
C GLY A 402 6.83 18.27 -0.40
N ASN A 403 6.08 18.52 -1.47
CA ASN A 403 6.24 19.70 -2.31
C ASN A 403 5.37 20.90 -1.89
N GLY A 404 4.42 20.68 -0.96
CA GLY A 404 3.49 21.71 -0.51
C GLY A 404 4.01 22.51 0.67
N VAL A 405 3.72 23.83 0.65
CA VAL A 405 3.97 24.74 1.76
C VAL A 405 2.67 25.44 2.13
N TYR A 406 2.28 25.34 3.39
CA TYR A 406 1.00 25.84 3.90
C TYR A 406 1.21 26.83 5.03
N ASP A 407 0.34 27.82 5.09
CA ASP A 407 0.34 28.84 6.13
C ASP A 407 -0.81 28.55 7.12
N GLY A 408 -0.52 27.60 8.00
CA GLY A 408 -1.45 27.05 8.98
C GLY A 408 -2.21 25.82 8.51
N ILE A 409 -2.68 25.06 9.52
CA ILE A 409 -3.55 23.90 9.34
C ILE A 409 -4.83 24.11 10.13
N LEU A 410 -5.97 23.79 9.52
CA LEU A 410 -7.26 23.67 10.19
C LEU A 410 -7.70 22.20 10.13
N SER A 411 -7.63 21.51 11.28
CA SER A 411 -7.91 20.10 11.38
C SER A 411 -9.21 19.86 12.12
N PHE A 412 -10.15 19.21 11.45
CA PHE A 412 -11.40 18.71 12.02
C PHE A 412 -11.22 17.22 12.36
N VAL A 413 -11.54 16.84 13.59
CA VAL A 413 -11.39 15.46 14.06
C VAL A 413 -12.77 14.93 14.42
N THR A 414 -13.19 13.86 13.75
CA THR A 414 -14.45 13.18 14.10
C THR A 414 -14.26 12.29 15.33
N ARG A 415 -15.38 11.92 15.98
CA ARG A 415 -15.36 11.04 17.17
C ARG A 415 -14.76 9.68 16.86
N SER A 416 -14.96 9.18 15.68
CA SER A 416 -14.48 7.87 15.22
C SER A 416 -13.09 7.91 14.58
N GLY A 417 -12.69 9.06 14.05
CA GLY A 417 -11.51 9.18 13.20
C GLY A 417 -11.61 8.46 11.86
N ARG A 418 -12.84 8.17 11.38
CA ARG A 418 -13.07 7.37 10.17
C ARG A 418 -13.97 8.05 9.14
N LEU A 419 -14.12 9.36 9.23
CA LEU A 419 -14.98 10.14 8.33
C LEU A 419 -16.45 9.64 8.34
N THR A 420 -16.95 9.17 9.47
CA THR A 420 -18.29 8.55 9.55
C THR A 420 -19.37 9.46 9.00
N ASN A 421 -20.10 8.99 7.98
CA ASN A 421 -21.11 9.76 7.24
C ASN A 421 -20.61 11.08 6.62
N TYR A 422 -19.29 11.25 6.46
CA TYR A 422 -18.78 12.29 5.60
C TYR A 422 -18.91 11.85 4.15
N PRO A 423 -19.59 12.61 3.30
CA PRO A 423 -19.82 12.20 1.92
C PRO A 423 -18.49 11.98 1.17
N THR A 424 -18.38 10.84 0.49
CA THR A 424 -17.21 10.53 -0.31
C THR A 424 -17.17 11.41 -1.56
N GLU A 425 -16.02 11.98 -1.88
CA GLU A 425 -15.84 12.76 -3.10
C GLU A 425 -15.53 11.80 -4.28
N PRO A 426 -16.28 11.88 -5.39
CA PRO A 426 -16.21 10.87 -6.47
C PRO A 426 -14.88 10.84 -7.22
N ASN A 427 -14.10 11.91 -7.12
CA ASN A 427 -12.79 12.03 -7.79
C ASN A 427 -11.62 11.65 -6.87
N MET A 428 -11.87 11.40 -5.60
CA MET A 428 -10.89 10.85 -4.66
C MET A 428 -10.90 9.33 -4.68
N GLN A 429 -9.76 8.73 -4.41
CA GLN A 429 -9.66 7.27 -4.21
C GLN A 429 -9.45 6.96 -2.73
N TYR A 430 -10.32 6.10 -2.19
CA TYR A 430 -10.26 5.60 -0.81
C TYR A 430 -9.85 4.13 -0.84
N LEU A 431 -8.76 3.76 -0.16
CA LEU A 431 -8.26 2.39 -0.11
C LEU A 431 -7.51 2.11 1.19
N VAL A 432 -7.25 0.85 1.43
CA VAL A 432 -6.32 0.41 2.47
C VAL A 432 -5.03 -0.04 1.78
N TYR A 433 -3.91 0.55 2.17
CA TYR A 433 -2.61 0.26 1.61
C TYR A 433 -1.69 -0.33 2.66
N ASP A 434 -0.89 -1.31 2.26
CA ASP A 434 0.09 -1.99 3.11
C ASP A 434 1.47 -1.37 2.86
N PHE A 435 1.86 -0.47 3.75
CA PHE A 435 3.17 0.18 3.68
C PHE A 435 4.25 -0.76 4.18
N PRO A 436 5.46 -0.72 3.62
CA PRO A 436 6.57 -1.56 4.06
C PRO A 436 6.91 -1.33 5.54
N GLU A 437 7.15 -2.44 6.27
CA GLU A 437 7.58 -2.43 7.67
C GLU A 437 9.09 -2.27 7.81
#